data_b476db27f4dac80e295cd1e96099a103
#
_entry.id   b476db27f4dac80e295cd1e96099a103
#
_cell.length_a   1.000
_cell.length_b   1.000
_cell.length_c   1.000
_cell.angle_alpha   90.00
_cell.angle_beta   90.00
_cell.angle_gamma   90.00
#
_symmetry.space_group_name_H-M   'P 1'
#
loop_
_entity.id
_entity.type
_entity.pdbx_description
1 polymer ?
#
loop_
_entity_poly.entity_id
_entity_poly.type
_entity_poly.pdbx_seq_one_letter_code
_entity_poly.pdbx_strand_id
1 'polypeptide(L)'
;NETGGVLPEKSPVHLLLEDGVSEGSLLDWDLFVEQSIPMAASVATEDTLKFTDFHSMGATYAVYLKAVNRKNQQAKEGWVSCGSFLFPYKALRLDSLTSLVMPEREPQRFASEVKVYTQEGTIMESTIEVNRPMEIAGWKIYQLSYDESKGRWSDISVFELVRDPWLPVVYAGIIMMMLGAICLFVNAQKRKEE
;
A
#
# COMPACT_ATOMS: atom_id res chain seq x y z
N ASN A 1 14.90 -20.83 -8.34
CA ASN A 1 15.98 -21.80 -8.14
C ASN A 1 15.41 -23.20 -8.30
N GLU A 2 15.96 -24.05 -9.15
CA GLU A 2 15.46 -25.41 -9.45
C GLU A 2 15.31 -26.29 -8.18
N THR A 3 16.01 -25.94 -7.12
CA THR A 3 16.00 -26.65 -5.83
C THR A 3 15.11 -26.00 -4.77
N GLY A 4 14.33 -24.95 -5.12
CA GLY A 4 13.53 -24.17 -4.16
C GLY A 4 14.35 -23.36 -3.16
N GLY A 5 15.66 -23.21 -3.36
CA GLY A 5 16.55 -22.41 -2.54
C GLY A 5 16.35 -20.91 -2.74
N VAL A 6 16.68 -20.11 -1.73
CA VAL A 6 16.68 -18.65 -1.78
C VAL A 6 17.76 -18.18 -2.76
N LEU A 7 17.44 -17.20 -3.60
CA LEU A 7 18.41 -16.58 -4.50
C LEU A 7 19.48 -15.83 -3.68
N PRO A 8 20.75 -15.83 -4.12
CA PRO A 8 21.81 -15.11 -3.42
C PRO A 8 21.52 -13.61 -3.38
N GLU A 9 21.80 -12.96 -2.26
CA GLU A 9 21.56 -11.53 -2.00
C GLU A 9 22.17 -10.58 -3.06
N LYS A 10 23.15 -11.04 -3.82
CA LYS A 10 23.84 -10.24 -4.85
C LYS A 10 23.06 -10.09 -6.16
N SER A 11 21.99 -10.85 -6.36
CA SER A 11 21.17 -10.75 -7.58
C SER A 11 19.84 -10.11 -7.23
N PRO A 12 19.52 -8.92 -7.72
CA PRO A 12 18.24 -8.30 -7.43
C PRO A 12 17.11 -9.18 -7.99
N VAL A 13 16.13 -9.45 -7.15
CA VAL A 13 14.92 -10.23 -7.48
C VAL A 13 13.73 -9.33 -7.79
N HIS A 14 13.87 -8.04 -7.54
CA HIS A 14 12.86 -7.01 -7.85
C HIS A 14 13.54 -5.75 -8.39
N LEU A 15 12.82 -5.05 -9.24
CA LEU A 15 13.18 -3.75 -9.80
C LEU A 15 12.05 -2.78 -9.50
N LEU A 16 12.37 -1.66 -8.86
CA LEU A 16 11.42 -0.58 -8.63
C LEU A 16 11.34 0.28 -9.90
N LEU A 17 10.15 0.35 -10.48
CA LEU A 17 9.85 1.24 -11.60
C LEU A 17 9.27 2.55 -11.03
N GLU A 18 10.12 3.57 -10.97
CA GLU A 18 9.73 4.94 -10.66
C GLU A 18 9.57 5.75 -11.96
N ASP A 19 8.97 6.93 -11.88
CA ASP A 19 8.83 7.82 -13.04
C ASP A 19 10.22 8.20 -13.56
N GLY A 20 10.46 7.91 -14.86
CA GLY A 20 11.72 8.18 -15.52
C GLY A 20 12.72 7.02 -15.54
N VAL A 21 12.43 5.90 -14.89
CA VAL A 21 13.27 4.70 -15.00
C VAL A 21 12.97 4.01 -16.32
N SER A 22 13.95 3.98 -17.22
CA SER A 22 13.85 3.35 -18.53
C SER A 22 14.61 2.03 -18.66
N GLU A 23 15.50 1.72 -17.70
CA GLU A 23 16.31 0.50 -17.73
C GLU A 23 16.62 -0.03 -16.33
N GLY A 24 16.93 -1.31 -16.25
CA GLY A 24 17.35 -1.97 -15.02
C GLY A 24 17.76 -3.40 -15.28
N SER A 25 18.18 -4.11 -14.24
CA SER A 25 18.55 -5.51 -14.36
C SER A 25 17.94 -6.37 -13.26
N LEU A 26 17.46 -7.55 -13.64
CA LEU A 26 16.96 -8.59 -12.74
C LEU A 26 17.60 -9.93 -13.07
N LEU A 27 18.26 -10.54 -12.08
CA LEU A 27 19.02 -11.78 -12.29
C LEU A 27 20.02 -11.62 -13.46
N ASP A 28 19.88 -12.47 -14.48
CA ASP A 28 20.74 -12.46 -15.68
C ASP A 28 20.13 -11.65 -16.84
N TRP A 29 19.07 -10.88 -16.60
CA TRP A 29 18.33 -10.14 -17.63
C TRP A 29 18.47 -8.64 -17.44
N ASP A 30 18.79 -7.96 -18.52
CA ASP A 30 18.70 -6.50 -18.62
C ASP A 30 17.34 -6.13 -19.20
N LEU A 31 16.67 -5.20 -18.53
CA LEU A 31 15.31 -4.78 -18.83
C LEU A 31 15.31 -3.35 -19.33
N PHE A 32 14.62 -3.14 -20.45
CA PHE A 32 14.42 -1.83 -21.06
C PHE A 32 12.92 -1.55 -21.15
N VAL A 33 12.48 -0.47 -20.50
CA VAL A 33 11.08 -0.04 -20.54
C VAL A 33 10.88 0.83 -21.77
N GLU A 34 10.08 0.36 -22.69
CA GLU A 34 9.80 1.09 -23.94
C GLU A 34 8.53 1.94 -23.83
N GLN A 35 7.53 1.45 -23.07
CA GLN A 35 6.28 2.17 -22.84
C GLN A 35 5.74 1.89 -21.44
N SER A 36 5.20 2.92 -20.79
CA SER A 36 4.53 2.83 -19.50
C SER A 36 3.16 3.50 -19.58
N ILE A 37 2.12 2.78 -19.16
CA ILE A 37 0.73 3.27 -19.14
C ILE A 37 0.22 3.15 -17.70
N PRO A 38 0.16 4.25 -16.94
CA PRO A 38 -0.25 4.25 -15.53
C PRO A 38 -1.72 3.87 -15.31
N MET A 39 -2.57 4.14 -16.29
CA MET A 39 -3.99 3.81 -16.30
C MET A 39 -4.33 3.13 -17.61
N ALA A 40 -4.34 1.80 -17.61
CA ALA A 40 -4.47 0.98 -18.79
C ALA A 40 -5.65 0.01 -18.70
N ALA A 41 -6.16 -0.37 -19.87
CA ALA A 41 -7.04 -1.52 -20.06
C ALA A 41 -6.37 -2.53 -20.97
N SER A 42 -6.55 -3.81 -20.68
CA SER A 42 -6.14 -4.88 -21.58
C SER A 42 -7.16 -5.06 -22.71
N VAL A 43 -6.67 -5.09 -23.95
CA VAL A 43 -7.47 -5.34 -25.13
C VAL A 43 -6.95 -6.63 -25.77
N ALA A 44 -7.81 -7.64 -25.84
CA ALA A 44 -7.49 -8.89 -26.53
C ALA A 44 -7.57 -8.65 -28.04
N THR A 45 -6.46 -8.93 -28.73
CA THR A 45 -6.38 -9.03 -30.19
C THR A 45 -6.24 -10.51 -30.54
N GLU A 46 -6.54 -10.92 -31.77
CA GLU A 46 -6.60 -12.34 -32.18
C GLU A 46 -5.40 -13.19 -31.71
N ASP A 47 -4.18 -12.60 -31.64
CA ASP A 47 -2.96 -13.31 -31.24
C ASP A 47 -2.26 -12.75 -30.01
N THR A 48 -2.60 -11.55 -29.54
CA THR A 48 -1.88 -10.88 -28.46
C THR A 48 -2.75 -10.03 -27.57
N LEU A 49 -2.33 -9.89 -26.29
CA LEU A 49 -2.91 -8.93 -25.36
C LEU A 49 -2.13 -7.62 -25.47
N LYS A 50 -2.82 -6.54 -25.82
CA LYS A 50 -2.28 -5.17 -25.84
C LYS A 50 -2.88 -4.34 -24.70
N PHE A 51 -2.21 -3.27 -24.35
CA PHE A 51 -2.71 -2.32 -23.36
C PHE A 51 -2.86 -0.94 -24.00
N THR A 52 -3.94 -0.25 -23.65
CA THR A 52 -4.26 1.10 -24.11
C THR A 52 -4.63 1.96 -22.93
N ASP A 53 -4.54 3.29 -23.08
CA ASP A 53 -5.00 4.23 -22.07
C ASP A 53 -6.47 4.01 -21.71
N PHE A 54 -6.75 3.98 -20.41
CA PHE A 54 -8.10 3.77 -19.88
C PHE A 54 -8.27 4.53 -18.56
N HIS A 55 -8.76 5.74 -18.62
CA HIS A 55 -8.93 6.64 -17.49
C HIS A 55 -10.27 6.42 -16.76
N SER A 56 -10.50 5.20 -16.26
CA SER A 56 -11.71 4.87 -15.51
C SER A 56 -11.43 3.88 -14.39
N MET A 57 -12.45 3.66 -13.55
CA MET A 57 -12.40 2.70 -12.45
C MET A 57 -11.98 1.32 -12.97
N GLY A 58 -11.08 0.67 -12.25
CA GLY A 58 -10.55 -0.64 -12.61
C GLY A 58 -9.36 -0.60 -13.56
N ALA A 59 -8.89 0.58 -14.01
CA ALA A 59 -7.65 0.66 -14.77
C ALA A 59 -6.48 0.01 -14.04
N THR A 60 -5.63 -0.67 -14.78
CA THR A 60 -4.40 -1.30 -14.29
C THR A 60 -3.16 -0.52 -14.69
N TYR A 61 -2.03 -0.81 -14.08
CA TYR A 61 -0.73 -0.32 -14.54
C TYR A 61 -0.11 -1.34 -15.48
N ALA A 62 0.36 -0.89 -16.64
CA ALA A 62 0.98 -1.76 -17.63
C ALA A 62 2.26 -1.14 -18.18
N VAL A 63 3.26 -1.97 -18.42
CA VAL A 63 4.51 -1.58 -19.09
C VAL A 63 4.79 -2.53 -20.24
N TYR A 64 5.25 -1.97 -21.36
CA TYR A 64 5.86 -2.72 -22.44
C TYR A 64 7.37 -2.66 -22.27
N LEU A 65 8.00 -3.80 -22.21
CA LEU A 65 9.43 -3.87 -21.98
C LEU A 65 10.10 -4.92 -22.85
N LYS A 66 11.39 -4.70 -23.07
CA LYS A 66 12.31 -5.63 -23.70
C LYS A 66 13.29 -6.15 -22.65
N ALA A 67 13.42 -7.46 -22.59
CA ALA A 67 14.35 -8.15 -21.69
C ALA A 67 15.43 -8.85 -22.54
N VAL A 68 16.70 -8.63 -22.20
CA VAL A 68 17.85 -9.23 -22.90
C VAL A 68 18.67 -10.04 -21.89
N ASN A 69 18.87 -11.32 -22.16
CA ASN A 69 19.68 -12.16 -21.32
C ASN A 69 21.18 -11.91 -21.57
N ARG A 70 21.92 -11.58 -20.50
CA ARG A 70 23.36 -11.26 -20.57
C ARG A 70 24.24 -12.44 -20.98
N LYS A 71 23.81 -13.68 -20.70
CA LYS A 71 24.61 -14.88 -20.98
C LYS A 71 24.48 -15.37 -22.41
N ASN A 72 23.26 -15.41 -22.94
CA ASN A 72 22.99 -16.00 -24.25
C ASN A 72 22.45 -14.99 -25.27
N GLN A 73 22.34 -13.68 -24.92
CA GLN A 73 21.86 -12.60 -25.78
C GLN A 73 20.42 -12.83 -26.30
N GLN A 74 19.67 -13.72 -25.68
CA GLN A 74 18.28 -13.95 -26.04
C GLN A 74 17.43 -12.74 -25.62
N ALA A 75 16.66 -12.21 -26.56
CA ALA A 75 15.73 -11.12 -26.30
C ALA A 75 14.29 -11.62 -26.21
N LYS A 76 13.53 -11.05 -25.29
CA LYS A 76 12.08 -11.22 -25.13
C LYS A 76 11.46 -9.85 -24.95
N GLU A 77 10.29 -9.64 -25.54
CA GLU A 77 9.56 -8.38 -25.39
C GLU A 77 8.08 -8.65 -25.15
N GLY A 78 7.43 -7.73 -24.49
CA GLY A 78 5.99 -7.83 -24.26
C GLY A 78 5.49 -7.01 -23.09
N TRP A 79 4.19 -7.08 -22.91
CA TRP A 79 3.49 -6.40 -21.85
C TRP A 79 3.58 -7.14 -20.51
N VAL A 80 3.76 -6.37 -19.45
CA VAL A 80 3.65 -6.81 -18.06
C VAL A 80 2.68 -5.88 -17.34
N SER A 81 1.75 -6.44 -16.56
CA SER A 81 0.74 -5.68 -15.83
C SER A 81 0.42 -6.36 -14.51
N CYS A 82 0.19 -5.56 -13.47
CA CYS A 82 -0.27 -6.05 -12.17
C CYS A 82 -1.72 -6.57 -12.17
N GLY A 83 -2.50 -6.20 -13.20
CA GLY A 83 -3.93 -6.46 -13.21
C GLY A 83 -4.73 -5.52 -12.31
N SER A 84 -6.02 -5.78 -12.22
CA SER A 84 -6.98 -5.11 -11.33
C SER A 84 -8.19 -6.01 -11.14
N PHE A 85 -9.22 -5.54 -10.42
CA PHE A 85 -10.47 -6.29 -10.28
C PHE A 85 -11.24 -6.47 -11.62
N LEU A 86 -10.96 -5.65 -12.65
CA LEU A 86 -11.56 -5.77 -13.98
C LEU A 86 -10.67 -6.50 -14.99
N PHE A 87 -9.36 -6.35 -14.88
CA PHE A 87 -8.40 -6.86 -15.86
C PHE A 87 -7.45 -7.86 -15.22
N PRO A 88 -7.21 -9.02 -15.86
CA PRO A 88 -6.26 -9.99 -15.36
C PRO A 88 -4.84 -9.44 -15.40
N TYR A 89 -3.99 -9.92 -14.49
CA TYR A 89 -2.56 -9.62 -14.56
C TYR A 89 -1.93 -10.21 -15.84
N LYS A 90 -0.84 -9.60 -16.30
CA LYS A 90 -0.06 -10.10 -17.42
C LYS A 90 1.39 -10.28 -17.01
N ALA A 91 1.90 -11.48 -17.18
CA ALA A 91 3.32 -11.80 -17.01
C ALA A 91 4.02 -11.94 -18.36
N LEU A 92 5.32 -11.60 -18.41
CA LEU A 92 6.20 -11.87 -19.53
C LEU A 92 7.06 -13.09 -19.20
N ARG A 93 6.89 -14.16 -19.97
CA ARG A 93 7.72 -15.35 -19.81
C ARG A 93 9.07 -15.14 -20.48
N LEU A 94 10.13 -15.17 -19.69
CA LEU A 94 11.51 -14.97 -20.15
C LEU A 94 12.13 -16.27 -20.67
N ASP A 95 11.96 -17.35 -19.91
CA ASP A 95 12.42 -18.69 -20.24
C ASP A 95 11.49 -19.79 -19.69
N SER A 96 11.94 -21.04 -19.66
CA SER A 96 11.12 -22.16 -19.14
C SER A 96 10.85 -22.10 -17.65
N LEU A 97 11.69 -21.43 -16.87
CA LEU A 97 11.67 -21.38 -15.42
C LEU A 97 11.39 -19.98 -14.87
N THR A 98 11.58 -18.93 -15.68
CA THR A 98 11.54 -17.54 -15.24
C THR A 98 10.44 -16.76 -15.94
N SER A 99 9.64 -16.05 -15.15
CA SER A 99 8.66 -15.09 -15.66
C SER A 99 8.81 -13.77 -14.93
N LEU A 100 8.68 -12.68 -15.66
CA LEU A 100 8.60 -11.34 -15.11
C LEU A 100 7.15 -11.04 -14.78
N VAL A 101 6.89 -10.68 -13.53
CA VAL A 101 5.58 -10.32 -13.01
C VAL A 101 5.64 -8.95 -12.34
N MET A 102 4.55 -8.23 -12.39
CA MET A 102 4.38 -6.98 -11.67
C MET A 102 3.41 -7.22 -10.52
N PRO A 103 3.83 -7.05 -9.26
CA PRO A 103 2.90 -7.10 -8.14
C PRO A 103 1.96 -5.89 -8.16
N GLU A 104 0.85 -6.00 -7.44
CA GLU A 104 -0.02 -4.85 -7.22
C GLU A 104 0.75 -3.75 -6.47
N ARG A 105 0.47 -2.50 -6.82
CA ARG A 105 1.12 -1.35 -6.18
C ARG A 105 0.69 -1.27 -4.72
N GLU A 106 1.66 -1.14 -3.82
CA GLU A 106 1.39 -0.88 -2.42
C GLU A 106 0.78 0.53 -2.27
N PRO A 107 -0.38 0.64 -1.61
CA PRO A 107 -0.99 1.94 -1.37
C PRO A 107 -0.14 2.74 -0.37
N GLN A 108 0.23 3.95 -0.74
CA GLN A 108 1.00 4.86 0.13
C GLN A 108 0.12 5.61 1.14
N ARG A 109 -1.17 5.71 0.89
CA ARG A 109 -2.10 6.47 1.69
C ARG A 109 -3.50 5.87 1.64
N PHE A 110 -4.10 5.69 2.80
CA PHE A 110 -5.51 5.34 2.95
C PHE A 110 -6.25 6.55 3.54
N ALA A 111 -7.12 7.13 2.76
CA ALA A 111 -7.89 8.30 3.13
C ALA A 111 -9.30 8.22 2.56
N SER A 112 -10.29 8.63 3.36
CA SER A 112 -11.68 8.71 2.94
C SER A 112 -12.20 10.12 3.16
N GLU A 113 -12.76 10.71 2.11
CA GLU A 113 -13.51 11.97 2.22
C GLU A 113 -14.92 11.66 2.73
N VAL A 114 -15.27 12.24 3.85
CA VAL A 114 -16.54 11.98 4.52
C VAL A 114 -17.31 13.27 4.79
N LYS A 115 -18.64 13.15 4.70
CA LYS A 115 -19.56 14.17 5.12
C LYS A 115 -20.43 13.63 6.25
N VAL A 116 -20.26 14.21 7.44
CA VAL A 116 -20.96 13.78 8.64
C VAL A 116 -22.09 14.74 8.95
N TYR A 117 -23.27 14.17 9.19
CA TYR A 117 -24.47 14.88 9.61
C TYR A 117 -24.78 14.52 11.04
N THR A 118 -24.82 15.49 11.94
CA THR A 118 -25.25 15.28 13.33
C THR A 118 -26.74 15.48 13.48
N GLN A 119 -27.32 14.90 14.54
CA GLN A 119 -28.74 15.11 14.86
C GLN A 119 -29.08 16.59 15.14
N GLU A 120 -28.10 17.38 15.55
CA GLU A 120 -28.24 18.81 15.83
C GLU A 120 -28.17 19.68 14.57
N GLY A 121 -28.06 19.06 13.39
CA GLY A 121 -28.01 19.74 12.10
C GLY A 121 -26.62 20.26 11.72
N THR A 122 -25.58 19.95 12.49
CA THR A 122 -24.20 20.31 12.10
C THR A 122 -23.74 19.41 10.98
N ILE A 123 -23.19 20.04 9.92
CA ILE A 123 -22.59 19.33 8.79
C ILE A 123 -21.09 19.57 8.82
N MET A 124 -20.31 18.52 8.80
CA MET A 124 -18.85 18.60 8.74
C MET A 124 -18.31 17.73 7.62
N GLU A 125 -17.48 18.31 6.77
CA GLU A 125 -16.74 17.59 5.73
C GLU A 125 -15.27 17.47 6.17
N SER A 126 -14.72 16.28 6.09
CA SER A 126 -13.33 16.02 6.49
C SER A 126 -12.77 14.83 5.76
N THR A 127 -11.44 14.77 5.69
CA THR A 127 -10.71 13.59 5.23
C THR A 127 -10.25 12.79 6.45
N ILE A 128 -10.70 11.54 6.56
CA ILE A 128 -10.26 10.60 7.59
C ILE A 128 -9.15 9.75 7.00
N GLU A 129 -8.01 9.70 7.68
CA GLU A 129 -6.86 8.87 7.33
C GLU A 129 -6.60 7.83 8.42
N VAL A 130 -5.88 6.77 8.05
CA VAL A 130 -5.36 5.83 9.04
C VAL A 130 -4.50 6.59 10.05
N ASN A 131 -4.75 6.39 11.36
CA ASN A 131 -4.13 7.08 12.49
C ASN A 131 -4.42 8.60 12.61
N ARG A 132 -5.35 9.14 11.81
CA ARG A 132 -5.83 10.52 11.93
C ARG A 132 -7.36 10.54 11.97
N PRO A 133 -7.95 10.23 13.14
CA PRO A 133 -9.40 10.21 13.29
C PRO A 133 -9.99 11.61 13.19
N MET A 134 -11.23 11.67 12.72
CA MET A 134 -12.06 12.86 12.81
C MET A 134 -12.73 12.92 14.18
N GLU A 135 -12.76 14.09 14.81
CA GLU A 135 -13.47 14.31 16.07
C GLU A 135 -14.70 15.20 15.86
N ILE A 136 -15.87 14.72 16.28
CA ILE A 136 -17.13 15.48 16.20
C ILE A 136 -18.04 15.14 17.39
N ALA A 137 -18.55 16.13 18.08
CA ALA A 137 -19.49 16.00 19.19
C ALA A 137 -19.04 14.95 20.27
N GLY A 138 -17.74 14.86 20.54
CA GLY A 138 -17.13 13.92 21.50
C GLY A 138 -16.99 12.49 20.99
N TRP A 139 -17.25 12.25 19.71
CA TRP A 139 -16.96 11.01 19.02
C TRP A 139 -15.66 11.12 18.25
N LYS A 140 -14.90 10.02 18.19
CA LYS A 140 -13.76 9.82 17.32
C LYS A 140 -14.14 8.82 16.25
N ILE A 141 -13.95 9.20 14.99
CA ILE A 141 -14.27 8.36 13.84
C ILE A 141 -12.94 7.93 13.20
N TYR A 142 -12.66 6.64 13.26
CA TYR A 142 -11.45 6.02 12.70
C TYR A 142 -11.79 5.31 11.40
N GLN A 143 -10.88 5.36 10.44
CA GLN A 143 -10.95 4.46 9.29
C GLN A 143 -10.43 3.09 9.71
N LEU A 144 -11.28 2.07 9.67
CA LEU A 144 -10.97 0.71 10.08
C LEU A 144 -10.48 -0.13 8.89
N SER A 145 -11.24 -0.14 7.82
CA SER A 145 -10.92 -0.91 6.61
C SER A 145 -11.59 -0.34 5.36
N TYR A 146 -11.39 -0.99 4.23
CA TYR A 146 -12.00 -0.69 2.94
C TYR A 146 -12.26 -2.00 2.18
N ASP A 147 -12.92 -1.95 1.03
CA ASP A 147 -13.11 -3.13 0.18
C ASP A 147 -11.78 -3.47 -0.53
N GLU A 148 -11.06 -4.44 0.01
CA GLU A 148 -9.77 -4.89 -0.52
C GLU A 148 -9.88 -5.54 -1.90
N SER A 149 -11.07 -6.07 -2.27
CA SER A 149 -11.26 -6.72 -3.56
C SER A 149 -11.12 -5.75 -4.74
N LYS A 150 -11.42 -4.46 -4.52
CA LYS A 150 -11.27 -3.39 -5.50
C LYS A 150 -9.97 -2.59 -5.33
N GLY A 151 -9.20 -2.83 -4.25
CA GLY A 151 -7.96 -2.14 -3.95
C GLY A 151 -8.11 -0.61 -3.96
N ARG A 152 -7.29 0.08 -4.72
CA ARG A 152 -7.32 1.55 -4.84
C ARG A 152 -8.63 2.11 -5.43
N TRP A 153 -9.47 1.27 -6.01
CA TRP A 153 -10.74 1.62 -6.61
C TRP A 153 -11.93 1.37 -5.68
N SER A 154 -11.65 1.08 -4.41
CA SER A 154 -12.70 0.87 -3.41
C SER A 154 -13.56 2.13 -3.25
N ASP A 155 -14.86 1.94 -3.30
CA ASP A 155 -15.90 2.93 -3.03
C ASP A 155 -16.56 2.72 -1.66
N ILE A 156 -16.09 1.72 -0.91
CA ILE A 156 -16.58 1.37 0.42
C ILE A 156 -15.48 1.56 1.43
N SER A 157 -15.77 2.33 2.48
CA SER A 157 -14.92 2.47 3.66
C SER A 157 -15.68 2.06 4.90
N VAL A 158 -15.02 1.35 5.80
CA VAL A 158 -15.57 0.94 7.10
C VAL A 158 -14.99 1.84 8.16
N PHE A 159 -15.85 2.45 8.96
CA PHE A 159 -15.47 3.35 10.04
C PHE A 159 -15.84 2.76 11.39
N GLU A 160 -14.95 2.97 12.36
CA GLU A 160 -15.20 2.71 13.77
C GLU A 160 -15.48 4.03 14.48
N LEU A 161 -16.59 4.09 15.20
CA LEU A 161 -17.00 5.24 16.00
C LEU A 161 -16.75 4.94 17.47
N VAL A 162 -15.86 5.69 18.11
CA VAL A 162 -15.51 5.51 19.52
C VAL A 162 -15.90 6.75 20.30
N ARG A 163 -16.55 6.53 21.45
CA ARG A 163 -16.82 7.57 22.43
C ARG A 163 -16.44 7.06 23.80
N ASP A 164 -15.46 7.68 24.42
CA ASP A 164 -15.01 7.31 25.75
C ASP A 164 -15.08 8.52 26.71
N PRO A 165 -16.20 8.71 27.42
CA PRO A 165 -16.38 9.81 28.36
C PRO A 165 -15.55 9.63 29.64
N TRP A 166 -15.03 8.41 29.89
CA TRP A 166 -14.29 8.09 31.12
C TRP A 166 -12.78 8.25 30.98
N LEU A 167 -12.28 8.51 29.75
CA LEU A 167 -10.86 8.67 29.49
C LEU A 167 -10.16 9.73 30.37
N PRO A 168 -10.76 10.91 30.68
CA PRO A 168 -10.16 11.87 31.59
C PRO A 168 -9.99 11.34 33.03
N VAL A 169 -10.91 10.49 33.49
CA VAL A 169 -10.81 9.86 34.82
C VAL A 169 -9.66 8.87 34.89
N VAL A 170 -9.44 8.12 33.81
CA VAL A 170 -8.30 7.20 33.70
C VAL A 170 -6.98 7.98 33.75
N TYR A 171 -6.87 9.08 32.99
CA TYR A 171 -5.67 9.92 33.05
C TYR A 171 -5.42 10.54 34.42
N ALA A 172 -6.46 11.00 35.10
CA ALA A 172 -6.35 11.49 36.48
C ALA A 172 -5.82 10.40 37.42
N GLY A 173 -6.29 9.16 37.30
CA GLY A 173 -5.79 8.01 38.05
C GLY A 173 -4.29 7.72 37.76
N ILE A 174 -3.88 7.74 36.52
CA ILE A 174 -2.49 7.54 36.12
C ILE A 174 -1.58 8.63 36.70
N ILE A 175 -1.99 9.91 36.61
CA ILE A 175 -1.24 11.04 37.17
C ILE A 175 -1.12 10.88 38.72
N MET A 176 -2.19 10.51 39.39
CA MET A 176 -2.19 10.29 40.85
C MET A 176 -1.21 9.15 41.22
N MET A 177 -1.20 8.08 40.47
CA MET A 177 -0.28 6.96 40.67
C MET A 177 1.17 7.37 40.49
N MET A 178 1.46 8.17 39.46
CA MET A 178 2.82 8.71 39.24
C MET A 178 3.28 9.63 40.38
N LEU A 179 2.40 10.52 40.85
CA LEU A 179 2.70 11.38 41.98
C LEU A 179 2.94 10.58 43.28
N GLY A 180 2.13 9.54 43.54
CA GLY A 180 2.33 8.62 44.66
C GLY A 180 3.68 7.91 44.60
N ALA A 181 4.10 7.43 43.42
CA ALA A 181 5.40 6.82 43.24
C ALA A 181 6.55 7.82 43.53
N ILE A 182 6.46 9.04 43.01
CA ILE A 182 7.46 10.09 43.28
C ILE A 182 7.56 10.38 44.79
N CYS A 183 6.41 10.53 45.46
CA CYS A 183 6.39 10.74 46.94
C CYS A 183 7.05 9.59 47.70
N LEU A 184 6.85 8.35 47.29
CA LEU A 184 7.51 7.19 47.91
C LEU A 184 9.02 7.23 47.73
N PHE A 185 9.50 7.56 46.53
CA PHE A 185 10.93 7.66 46.26
C PHE A 185 11.59 8.78 47.09
N VAL A 186 10.94 9.95 47.17
CA VAL A 186 11.48 11.09 47.97
C VAL A 186 11.53 10.76 49.46
N ASN A 187 10.47 10.12 49.99
CA ASN A 187 10.44 9.73 51.39
C ASN A 187 11.44 8.58 51.70
N ALA A 188 11.62 7.66 50.77
CA ALA A 188 12.60 6.59 50.93
C ALA A 188 14.06 7.11 50.94
N GLN A 189 14.36 8.17 50.21
CA GLN A 189 15.67 8.84 50.28
C GLN A 189 15.92 9.52 51.62
N LYS A 190 14.95 10.29 52.11
CA LYS A 190 15.04 10.97 53.44
C LYS A 190 15.29 10.00 54.59
N ARG A 191 14.68 8.80 54.53
CA ARG A 191 14.82 7.74 55.54
C ARG A 191 16.20 7.06 55.58
N LYS A 192 17.00 7.22 54.53
CA LYS A 192 18.38 6.70 54.47
C LYS A 192 19.43 7.70 54.94
N GLU A 193 19.04 8.97 55.12
CA GLU A 193 19.94 10.03 55.58
C GLU A 193 19.79 10.28 57.13
N GLU A 194 18.79 9.68 57.79
CA GLU A 194 18.64 9.59 59.25
C GLU A 194 19.24 8.24 59.75
#